data_d364037a47e70acb7a8e0414d8b6a9d9
#
_entry.id   d364037a47e70acb7a8e0414d8b6a9d9
#
_cell.length_a   1.000
_cell.length_b   1.000
_cell.length_c   1.000
_cell.angle_alpha   90.00
_cell.angle_beta   90.00
_cell.angle_gamma   90.00
#
_symmetry.space_group_name_H-M   'P 1'
#
loop_
_entity.id
_entity.type
_entity.pdbx_description
1 polymer ?
#
loop_
_entity_poly.entity_id
_entity_poly.type
_entity_poly.pdbx_seq_one_letter_code
_entity_poly.pdbx_strand_id
1 'polypeptide(L)'
;MSNNIQPADEAKLTDIFRTMFDDPSLILRDDLTAPDVPGWDSFNHINLVMQIEEDFRLRFTTEEISSLANVGEFKTLIARKLRNK
;
A
#
# COMPACT_ATOMS: atom_id res chain seq x y z
N MET A 1 15.77 -2.52 7.21
CA MET A 1 14.93 -3.50 7.88
C MET A 1 13.81 -3.95 6.96
N SER A 2 13.60 -5.21 6.91
CA SER A 2 12.62 -5.77 5.98
C SER A 2 11.21 -5.74 6.57
N ASN A 3 10.23 -5.42 5.73
CA ASN A 3 8.82 -5.52 6.09
C ASN A 3 8.23 -6.86 5.62
N ASN A 4 9.09 -7.76 5.17
CA ASN A 4 8.75 -9.12 4.76
C ASN A 4 7.93 -9.21 3.47
N ILE A 5 7.75 -8.12 2.76
CA ILE A 5 7.07 -8.18 1.47
C ILE A 5 8.01 -8.72 0.41
N GLN A 6 7.51 -9.60 -0.45
CA GLN A 6 8.32 -10.17 -1.51
C GLN A 6 8.59 -9.13 -2.61
N PRO A 7 9.74 -9.21 -3.30
CA PRO A 7 10.04 -8.22 -4.34
C PRO A 7 8.99 -8.12 -5.44
N ALA A 8 8.39 -9.24 -5.85
CA ALA A 8 7.35 -9.22 -6.87
C ALA A 8 6.09 -8.51 -6.37
N ASP A 9 5.75 -8.71 -5.10
CA ASP A 9 4.59 -8.06 -4.51
C ASP A 9 4.84 -6.58 -4.30
N GLU A 10 6.08 -6.22 -3.93
CA GLU A 10 6.44 -4.83 -3.77
C GLU A 10 6.38 -4.09 -5.11
N ALA A 11 6.82 -4.73 -6.18
CA ALA A 11 6.74 -4.13 -7.51
C ALA A 11 5.28 -3.90 -7.92
N LYS A 12 4.42 -4.87 -7.63
CA LYS A 12 3.00 -4.74 -7.94
C LYS A 12 2.38 -3.58 -7.16
N LEU A 13 2.71 -3.47 -5.87
CA LEU A 13 2.22 -2.39 -5.04
C LEU A 13 2.72 -1.04 -5.55
N THR A 14 3.98 -0.97 -5.95
CA THR A 14 4.55 0.25 -6.51
C THR A 14 3.79 0.69 -7.77
N ASP A 15 3.46 -0.26 -8.63
CA ASP A 15 2.70 0.05 -9.85
C ASP A 15 1.31 0.58 -9.52
N ILE A 16 0.67 0.03 -8.50
CA ILE A 16 -0.65 0.51 -8.08
C ILE A 16 -0.55 1.97 -7.63
N PHE A 17 0.45 2.28 -6.80
CA PHE A 17 0.64 3.66 -6.32
C PHE A 17 0.94 4.60 -7.48
N ARG A 18 1.83 4.21 -8.38
CA ARG A 18 2.22 5.06 -9.51
C ARG A 18 1.06 5.36 -10.43
N THR A 19 0.22 4.36 -10.66
CA THR A 19 -0.96 4.53 -11.49
C THR A 19 -2.01 5.39 -10.79
N MET A 20 -2.24 5.12 -9.52
CA MET A 20 -3.27 5.82 -8.75
C MET A 20 -2.96 7.30 -8.63
N PHE A 21 -1.71 7.65 -8.40
CA PHE A 21 -1.31 9.05 -8.16
C PHE A 21 -0.63 9.69 -9.37
N ASP A 22 -0.63 8.97 -10.49
CA ASP A 22 -0.10 9.48 -11.76
C ASP A 22 1.33 9.98 -11.61
N ASP A 23 2.16 9.19 -10.94
CA ASP A 23 3.55 9.54 -10.68
C ASP A 23 4.44 8.35 -10.98
N PRO A 24 4.94 8.23 -12.22
CA PRO A 24 5.74 7.07 -12.63
C PRO A 24 7.09 6.98 -11.93
N SER A 25 7.52 8.04 -11.26
CA SER A 25 8.81 8.03 -10.55
C SER A 25 8.65 7.83 -9.05
N LEU A 26 7.43 7.60 -8.56
CA LEU A 26 7.20 7.44 -7.14
C LEU A 26 7.94 6.24 -6.58
N ILE A 27 8.64 6.43 -5.49
CA ILE A 27 9.37 5.36 -4.80
C ILE A 27 8.70 5.12 -3.45
N LEU A 28 8.32 3.86 -3.21
CA LEU A 28 7.62 3.50 -1.98
C LEU A 28 8.61 3.23 -0.85
N ARG A 29 9.19 4.30 -0.32
CA ARG A 29 10.02 4.18 0.88
C ARG A 29 9.14 3.78 2.06
N ASP A 30 9.72 3.08 3.01
CA ASP A 30 8.96 2.65 4.18
C ASP A 30 8.45 3.82 5.01
N ASP A 31 9.16 4.94 5.01
CA ASP A 31 8.78 6.11 5.78
C ASP A 31 7.84 7.05 5.03
N LEU A 32 7.43 6.70 3.83
CA LEU A 32 6.54 7.54 3.02
C LEU A 32 5.16 7.60 3.67
N THR A 33 4.62 8.81 3.77
CA THR A 33 3.29 9.03 4.37
C THR A 33 2.37 9.72 3.38
N ALA A 34 1.08 9.76 3.70
CA ALA A 34 0.10 10.37 2.82
C ALA A 34 0.41 11.84 2.49
N PRO A 35 0.81 12.67 3.47
CA PRO A 35 1.17 14.06 3.13
C PRO A 35 2.33 14.18 2.16
N ASP A 36 3.16 13.14 2.04
CA ASP A 36 4.30 13.17 1.13
C ASP A 36 3.91 12.93 -0.31
N VAL A 37 2.68 12.46 -0.57
CA VAL A 37 2.23 12.09 -1.91
C VAL A 37 1.05 12.97 -2.29
N PRO A 38 1.23 13.87 -3.27
CA PRO A 38 0.12 14.70 -3.72
C PRO A 38 -1.04 13.83 -4.21
N GLY A 39 -2.24 14.14 -3.74
CA GLY A 39 -3.42 13.39 -4.10
C GLY A 39 -3.77 12.24 -3.19
N TRP A 40 -2.91 11.90 -2.26
CA TRP A 40 -3.20 10.81 -1.32
C TRP A 40 -3.95 11.39 -0.13
N ASP A 41 -5.26 11.47 -0.28
CA ASP A 41 -6.17 11.95 0.76
C ASP A 41 -7.07 10.80 1.21
N SER A 42 -8.03 11.11 2.07
CA SER A 42 -8.92 10.07 2.64
C SER A 42 -9.70 9.33 1.56
N PHE A 43 -10.17 10.07 0.55
CA PHE A 43 -10.94 9.48 -0.53
C PHE A 43 -10.07 8.53 -1.36
N ASN A 44 -8.90 9.01 -1.77
CA ASN A 44 -8.00 8.18 -2.58
C ASN A 44 -7.38 7.05 -1.78
N HIS A 45 -7.26 7.20 -0.46
CA HIS A 45 -6.80 6.11 0.38
C HIS A 45 -7.75 4.91 0.29
N ILE A 46 -9.05 5.17 0.30
CA ILE A 46 -10.04 4.11 0.17
C ILE A 46 -9.95 3.46 -1.20
N ASN A 47 -9.80 4.26 -2.25
CA ASN A 47 -9.65 3.73 -3.61
C ASN A 47 -8.38 2.88 -3.72
N LEU A 48 -7.30 3.33 -3.10
CA LEU A 48 -6.04 2.60 -3.08
C LEU A 48 -6.20 1.24 -2.42
N VAL A 49 -6.86 1.21 -1.26
CA VAL A 49 -7.09 -0.03 -0.53
C VAL A 49 -7.93 -0.99 -1.36
N MET A 50 -8.98 -0.49 -2.00
CA MET A 50 -9.83 -1.34 -2.84
C MET A 50 -9.06 -1.94 -3.99
N GLN A 51 -8.19 -1.17 -4.62
CA GLN A 51 -7.38 -1.67 -5.72
C GLN A 51 -6.41 -2.75 -5.24
N ILE A 52 -5.80 -2.54 -4.07
CA ILE A 52 -4.88 -3.52 -3.50
C ILE A 52 -5.63 -4.79 -3.14
N GLU A 53 -6.80 -4.67 -2.56
CA GLU A 53 -7.60 -5.86 -2.23
C GLU A 53 -7.89 -6.69 -3.47
N GLU A 54 -8.21 -6.02 -4.56
CA GLU A 54 -8.53 -6.71 -5.80
C GLU A 54 -7.29 -7.36 -6.42
N ASP A 55 -6.19 -6.62 -6.49
CA ASP A 55 -4.99 -7.10 -7.18
C ASP A 55 -4.27 -8.20 -6.39
N PHE A 56 -4.29 -8.12 -5.08
CA PHE A 56 -3.64 -9.12 -4.22
C PHE A 56 -4.62 -10.17 -3.70
N ARG A 57 -5.93 -9.98 -3.94
CA ARG A 57 -6.98 -10.88 -3.46
C ARG A 57 -6.95 -11.00 -1.94
N LEU A 58 -6.94 -9.85 -1.29
CA LEU A 58 -6.93 -9.73 0.16
C LEU A 58 -8.17 -8.99 0.62
N ARG A 59 -8.33 -8.93 1.95
CA ARG A 59 -9.33 -8.09 2.58
C ARG A 59 -8.72 -7.40 3.78
N PHE A 60 -9.02 -6.13 3.93
CA PHE A 60 -8.59 -5.35 5.09
C PHE A 60 -9.80 -4.98 5.93
N THR A 61 -9.61 -4.92 7.25
CA THR A 61 -10.64 -4.39 8.12
C THR A 61 -10.52 -2.87 8.20
N THR A 62 -11.60 -2.22 8.63
CA THR A 62 -11.57 -0.76 8.81
C THR A 62 -10.50 -0.36 9.80
N GLU A 63 -10.33 -1.13 10.86
CA GLU A 63 -9.30 -0.84 11.87
C GLU A 63 -7.90 -0.92 11.28
N GLU A 64 -7.66 -1.92 10.44
CA GLU A 64 -6.35 -2.06 9.79
C GLU A 64 -6.05 -0.89 8.89
N ILE A 65 -7.04 -0.44 8.12
CA ILE A 65 -6.88 0.68 7.22
C ILE A 65 -6.58 1.97 7.99
N SER A 66 -7.30 2.18 9.10
CA SER A 66 -7.20 3.40 9.88
C SER A 66 -5.89 3.52 10.63
N SER A 67 -5.25 2.39 10.92
CA SER A 67 -4.04 2.40 11.75
C SER A 67 -2.75 2.51 10.95
N LEU A 68 -2.83 2.60 9.62
CA LEU A 68 -1.64 2.66 8.78
C LEU A 68 -1.03 4.06 8.82
N ALA A 69 0.18 4.16 9.35
CA ALA A 69 0.86 5.44 9.49
C ALA A 69 1.75 5.75 8.31
N ASN A 70 2.30 4.73 7.63
CA ASN A 70 3.21 4.94 6.52
C ASN A 70 3.17 3.72 5.59
N VAL A 71 3.90 3.83 4.48
CA VAL A 71 3.97 2.76 3.48
C VAL A 71 4.60 1.50 4.05
N GLY A 72 5.59 1.65 4.92
CA GLY A 72 6.21 0.48 5.54
C GLY A 72 5.22 -0.38 6.30
N GLU A 73 4.31 0.24 7.05
CA GLU A 73 3.26 -0.49 7.75
C GLU A 73 2.31 -1.16 6.77
N PHE A 74 2.02 -0.48 5.66
CA PHE A 74 1.17 -1.03 4.62
C PHE A 74 1.79 -2.29 4.02
N LYS A 75 3.09 -2.22 3.69
CA LYS A 75 3.82 -3.36 3.15
C LYS A 75 3.83 -4.53 4.14
N THR A 76 4.05 -4.24 5.41
CA THR A 76 4.06 -5.27 6.44
C THR A 76 2.70 -5.95 6.54
N LEU A 77 1.64 -5.16 6.51
CA LEU A 77 0.28 -5.71 6.60
C LEU A 77 -0.03 -6.59 5.39
N ILE A 78 0.32 -6.14 4.20
CA ILE A 78 0.11 -6.92 2.97
C ILE A 78 0.87 -8.23 3.04
N ALA A 79 2.14 -8.18 3.44
CA ALA A 79 2.96 -9.37 3.52
C ALA A 79 2.37 -10.39 4.49
N ARG A 80 1.89 -9.90 5.63
CA ARG A 80 1.29 -10.77 6.64
C ARG A 80 0.03 -11.44 6.12
N LYS A 81 -0.82 -10.68 5.42
CA LYS A 81 -2.06 -11.22 4.89
C LYS A 81 -1.80 -12.21 3.76
N LEU A 82 -0.81 -11.96 2.94
CA LEU A 82 -0.45 -12.89 1.87
C LEU A 82 0.07 -14.20 2.46
N ARG A 83 0.82 -14.13 3.54
CA ARG A 83 1.36 -15.31 4.20
C ARG A 83 0.27 -16.16 4.84
N ASN A 84 -0.81 -15.53 5.26
CA ASN A 84 -1.91 -16.19 5.97
C ASN A 84 -3.11 -16.49 5.08
N LYS A 85 -2.95 -16.34 3.79
CA LYS A 85 -4.03 -16.61 2.86
C LYS A 85 -4.42 -18.07 2.79
#